data_8ab57511d64a174e6b6bb7e8750a99e4
#
_entry.id   8ab57511d64a174e6b6bb7e8750a99e4
#
_cell.length_a   1.000
_cell.length_b   1.000
_cell.length_c   1.000
_cell.angle_alpha   90.00
_cell.angle_beta   90.00
_cell.angle_gamma   90.00
#
_symmetry.space_group_name_H-M   'P 1'
#
loop_
_entity.id
_entity.type
_entity.pdbx_description
1 polymer ?
#
loop_
_entity_poly.entity_id
_entity_poly.type
_entity_poly.pdbx_seq_one_letter_code
_entity_poly.pdbx_strand_id
1 'polypeptide(L)'
;GSEMCIRDRAGSIAKAEELKKSIPGSVILQQFENPANTEVHARSTGEEIWQDTDGEVAVFVAGVGTGGTVCGVARALKKHNPNVYIVAVEPASSPVLEGGKAASHRIQGIGANFVPGIYDASVVDEVMPVPDDEAIRGGRELASTEGLLAGISSGAAVYAARQLAGRPEFKGKMIVTLLPDTGERYLTTELFAFDAYPLD
;
A
#
# COMPACT_ATOMS: atom_id res chain seq x y z
N GLY A 1 -20.83 -1.37 7.72
CA GLY A 1 -19.69 -2.23 8.02
C GLY A 1 -18.34 -1.68 7.60
N SER A 2 -18.16 -1.18 6.37
CA SER A 2 -16.84 -0.74 5.88
C SER A 2 -16.31 0.55 6.52
N GLU A 3 -17.16 1.49 6.87
CA GLU A 3 -16.74 2.75 7.51
C GLU A 3 -16.18 2.56 8.93
N MET A 4 -16.69 1.59 9.69
CA MET A 4 -16.14 1.28 11.02
C MET A 4 -14.75 0.66 10.96
N CYS A 5 -14.45 -0.15 9.94
CA CYS A 5 -13.14 -0.79 9.80
C CYS A 5 -12.00 0.20 9.47
N ILE A 6 -12.32 1.33 8.84
CA ILE A 6 -11.31 2.33 8.43
C ILE A 6 -11.03 3.32 9.56
N ARG A 7 -12.07 3.67 10.34
CA ARG A 7 -11.96 4.67 11.42
C ARG A 7 -11.43 4.12 12.74
N ASP A 8 -11.47 2.79 12.95
CA ASP A 8 -11.07 2.19 14.23
C ASP A 8 -10.43 0.81 14.07
N ARG A 9 -9.23 0.77 13.46
CA ARG A 9 -8.43 -0.47 13.45
C ARG A 9 -8.05 -0.92 14.85
N ALA A 10 -7.79 0.01 15.76
CA ALA A 10 -7.49 -0.32 17.15
C ALA A 10 -8.69 -1.00 17.82
N GLY A 11 -9.92 -0.50 17.61
CA GLY A 11 -11.13 -1.14 18.08
C GLY A 11 -11.39 -2.51 17.46
N SER A 12 -11.10 -2.68 16.16
CA SER A 12 -11.21 -3.98 15.49
C SER A 12 -10.24 -5.01 16.06
N ILE A 13 -9.00 -4.61 16.36
CA ILE A 13 -7.99 -5.47 17.00
C ILE A 13 -8.44 -5.82 18.43
N ALA A 14 -8.88 -4.83 19.22
CA ALA A 14 -9.38 -5.06 20.58
C ALA A 14 -10.57 -6.02 20.61
N LYS A 15 -11.50 -5.89 19.62
CA LYS A 15 -12.64 -6.80 19.50
C LYS A 15 -12.22 -8.22 19.10
N ALA A 16 -11.24 -8.36 18.21
CA ALA A 16 -10.69 -9.67 17.85
C ALA A 16 -10.05 -10.37 19.07
N GLU A 17 -9.29 -9.62 19.87
CA GLU A 17 -8.70 -10.16 21.11
C GLU A 17 -9.75 -10.55 22.17
N GLU A 18 -10.83 -9.76 22.32
CA GLU A 18 -11.96 -10.11 23.17
C GLU A 18 -12.63 -11.42 22.70
N LEU A 19 -12.91 -11.53 21.39
CA LEU A 19 -13.53 -12.73 20.82
C LEU A 19 -12.63 -13.96 20.97
N LYS A 20 -11.32 -13.82 20.77
CA LYS A 20 -10.36 -14.92 20.98
C LYS A 20 -10.40 -15.45 22.41
N LYS A 21 -10.60 -14.57 23.41
CA LYS A 21 -10.73 -15.00 24.81
C LYS A 21 -12.04 -15.73 25.08
N SER A 22 -13.12 -15.36 24.37
CA SER A 22 -14.47 -15.87 24.60
C SER A 22 -14.81 -17.11 23.79
N ILE A 23 -14.12 -17.37 22.66
CA ILE A 23 -14.39 -18.49 21.75
C ILE A 23 -13.25 -19.51 21.83
N PRO A 24 -13.44 -20.68 22.49
CA PRO A 24 -12.41 -21.70 22.58
C PRO A 24 -11.95 -22.19 21.20
N GLY A 25 -10.64 -22.35 21.01
CA GLY A 25 -10.05 -22.81 19.75
C GLY A 25 -9.96 -21.76 18.64
N SER A 26 -10.45 -20.53 18.87
CA SER A 26 -10.30 -19.45 17.90
C SER A 26 -8.85 -18.97 17.80
N VAL A 27 -8.44 -18.54 16.59
CA VAL A 27 -7.10 -17.99 16.31
C VAL A 27 -7.20 -16.63 15.65
N ILE A 28 -6.24 -15.74 15.92
CA ILE A 28 -6.03 -14.49 15.19
C ILE A 28 -4.76 -14.66 14.37
N LEU A 29 -4.84 -14.45 13.06
CA LEU A 29 -3.70 -14.64 12.14
C LEU A 29 -2.62 -13.56 12.26
N GLN A 30 -2.90 -12.46 12.99
CA GLN A 30 -1.94 -11.42 13.34
C GLN A 30 -1.23 -10.81 12.13
N GLN A 31 -1.98 -10.32 11.14
CA GLN A 31 -1.41 -9.83 9.87
C GLN A 31 -0.34 -8.74 10.04
N PHE A 32 -0.36 -7.99 11.14
CA PHE A 32 0.62 -6.94 11.43
C PHE A 32 1.89 -7.42 12.14
N GLU A 33 1.88 -8.67 12.65
CA GLU A 33 2.96 -9.24 13.45
C GLU A 33 3.48 -10.56 12.87
N ASN A 34 2.67 -11.24 12.06
CA ASN A 34 3.01 -12.57 11.55
C ASN A 34 4.01 -12.48 10.39
N PRO A 35 5.25 -13.00 10.56
CA PRO A 35 6.29 -12.95 9.53
C PRO A 35 5.90 -13.68 8.24
N ALA A 36 4.97 -14.66 8.29
CA ALA A 36 4.49 -15.37 7.11
C ALA A 36 3.92 -14.41 6.05
N ASN A 37 3.38 -13.25 6.47
CA ASN A 37 2.89 -12.21 5.56
C ASN A 37 4.05 -11.65 4.69
N THR A 38 5.18 -11.29 5.29
CA THR A 38 6.36 -10.81 4.56
C THR A 38 7.02 -11.94 3.76
N GLU A 39 7.11 -13.14 4.33
CA GLU A 39 7.74 -14.29 3.70
C GLU A 39 7.05 -14.74 2.43
N VAL A 40 5.72 -14.74 2.38
CA VAL A 40 4.98 -15.12 1.17
C VAL A 40 5.28 -14.14 0.04
N HIS A 41 5.29 -12.83 0.30
CA HIS A 41 5.64 -11.83 -0.71
C HIS A 41 7.09 -11.92 -1.17
N ALA A 42 8.01 -12.31 -0.28
CA ALA A 42 9.41 -12.55 -0.68
C ALA A 42 9.56 -13.78 -1.59
N ARG A 43 8.76 -14.85 -1.34
CA ARG A 43 8.87 -16.10 -2.12
C ARG A 43 8.04 -16.13 -3.40
N SER A 44 7.02 -15.27 -3.52
CA SER A 44 6.14 -15.21 -4.68
C SER A 44 6.20 -13.83 -5.35
N THR A 45 5.50 -12.84 -4.83
CA THR A 45 5.34 -11.51 -5.46
C THR A 45 6.66 -10.87 -5.89
N GLY A 46 7.68 -10.93 -5.04
CA GLY A 46 9.00 -10.35 -5.36
C GLY A 46 9.72 -11.13 -6.46
N GLU A 47 9.64 -12.45 -6.44
CA GLU A 47 10.23 -13.30 -7.48
C GLU A 47 9.47 -13.17 -8.82
N GLU A 48 8.14 -13.08 -8.77
CA GLU A 48 7.30 -12.81 -9.97
C GLU A 48 7.68 -11.46 -10.59
N ILE A 49 7.77 -10.40 -9.81
CA ILE A 49 8.21 -9.08 -10.30
C ILE A 49 9.59 -9.16 -10.95
N TRP A 50 10.55 -9.85 -10.30
CA TRP A 50 11.89 -10.00 -10.86
C TRP A 50 11.87 -10.73 -12.21
N GLN A 51 11.11 -11.82 -12.32
CA GLN A 51 10.98 -12.60 -13.54
C GLN A 51 10.25 -11.83 -14.65
N ASP A 52 9.10 -11.23 -14.33
CA ASP A 52 8.26 -10.51 -15.30
C ASP A 52 8.92 -9.24 -15.85
N THR A 53 9.92 -8.73 -15.14
CA THR A 53 10.71 -7.57 -15.59
C THR A 53 12.07 -7.94 -16.16
N ASP A 54 12.34 -9.23 -16.38
CA ASP A 54 13.66 -9.73 -16.81
C ASP A 54 14.83 -9.18 -15.96
N GLY A 55 14.54 -8.88 -14.67
CA GLY A 55 15.49 -8.29 -13.74
C GLY A 55 15.78 -6.80 -13.96
N GLU A 56 15.07 -6.12 -14.82
CA GLU A 56 15.27 -4.69 -15.13
C GLU A 56 14.61 -3.73 -14.14
N VAL A 57 13.84 -4.24 -13.16
CA VAL A 57 13.21 -3.39 -12.14
C VAL A 57 14.27 -2.58 -11.39
N ALA A 58 14.19 -1.26 -11.51
CA ALA A 58 15.11 -0.34 -10.84
C ALA A 58 14.48 0.29 -9.59
N VAL A 59 13.14 0.47 -9.58
CA VAL A 59 12.39 1.05 -8.47
C VAL A 59 11.15 0.21 -8.23
N PHE A 60 10.87 -0.09 -6.96
CA PHE A 60 9.60 -0.70 -6.54
C PHE A 60 8.86 0.21 -5.57
N VAL A 61 7.58 0.45 -5.85
CA VAL A 61 6.73 1.34 -5.06
C VAL A 61 5.51 0.57 -4.55
N ALA A 62 5.24 0.63 -3.26
CA ALA A 62 4.04 0.00 -2.70
C ALA A 62 3.48 0.75 -1.49
N GLY A 63 2.14 0.78 -1.39
CA GLY A 63 1.43 1.29 -0.22
C GLY A 63 1.62 0.41 1.01
N VAL A 64 1.74 1.03 2.18
CA VAL A 64 1.96 0.32 3.44
C VAL A 64 0.66 0.22 4.24
N GLY A 65 0.05 -0.96 4.20
CA GLY A 65 -1.01 -1.36 5.15
C GLY A 65 -0.40 -2.12 6.32
N THR A 66 0.00 -3.38 6.09
CA THR A 66 0.75 -4.20 7.07
C THR A 66 2.26 -4.08 6.92
N GLY A 67 2.75 -3.63 5.78
CA GLY A 67 4.17 -3.65 5.43
C GLY A 67 4.65 -4.97 4.79
N GLY A 68 3.80 -6.01 4.79
CA GLY A 68 4.17 -7.34 4.28
C GLY A 68 4.64 -7.32 2.84
N THR A 69 3.89 -6.64 1.95
CA THR A 69 4.21 -6.55 0.53
C THR A 69 5.52 -5.80 0.30
N VAL A 70 5.62 -4.55 0.78
CA VAL A 70 6.82 -3.73 0.53
C VAL A 70 8.08 -4.38 1.08
N CYS A 71 8.04 -4.90 2.31
CA CYS A 71 9.21 -5.53 2.93
C CYS A 71 9.55 -6.90 2.30
N GLY A 72 8.53 -7.70 1.96
CA GLY A 72 8.75 -9.00 1.32
C GLY A 72 9.34 -8.86 -0.08
N VAL A 73 8.74 -8.01 -0.92
CA VAL A 73 9.26 -7.71 -2.26
C VAL A 73 10.66 -7.09 -2.19
N ALA A 74 10.88 -6.14 -1.27
CA ALA A 74 12.19 -5.54 -1.07
C ALA A 74 13.28 -6.59 -0.78
N ARG A 75 13.01 -7.55 0.11
CA ARG A 75 13.95 -8.63 0.44
C ARG A 75 14.26 -9.50 -0.77
N ALA A 76 13.28 -9.85 -1.60
CA ALA A 76 13.48 -10.61 -2.81
C ALA A 76 14.28 -9.83 -3.85
N LEU A 77 13.86 -8.62 -4.19
CA LEU A 77 14.50 -7.81 -5.20
C LEU A 77 15.94 -7.43 -4.82
N LYS A 78 16.18 -7.00 -3.57
CA LYS A 78 17.54 -6.66 -3.09
C LYS A 78 18.47 -7.85 -2.98
N LYS A 79 17.95 -9.08 -2.87
CA LYS A 79 18.74 -10.31 -2.95
C LYS A 79 19.29 -10.54 -4.35
N HIS A 80 18.52 -10.22 -5.39
CA HIS A 80 18.95 -10.29 -6.78
C HIS A 80 19.81 -9.09 -7.18
N ASN A 81 19.35 -7.89 -6.84
CA ASN A 81 20.05 -6.64 -7.13
C ASN A 81 19.93 -5.67 -5.93
N PRO A 82 21.00 -5.49 -5.12
CA PRO A 82 20.95 -4.62 -3.95
C PRO A 82 20.70 -3.14 -4.26
N ASN A 83 20.82 -2.72 -5.53
CA ASN A 83 20.61 -1.35 -5.97
C ASN A 83 19.15 -1.04 -6.34
N VAL A 84 18.22 -2.00 -6.26
CA VAL A 84 16.80 -1.72 -6.46
C VAL A 84 16.33 -0.74 -5.39
N TYR A 85 15.75 0.37 -5.81
CA TYR A 85 15.26 1.43 -4.92
C TYR A 85 13.83 1.12 -4.47
N ILE A 86 13.62 1.06 -3.17
CA ILE A 86 12.35 0.64 -2.55
C ILE A 86 11.67 1.84 -1.93
N VAL A 87 10.43 2.10 -2.35
CA VAL A 87 9.63 3.22 -1.86
C VAL A 87 8.36 2.72 -1.18
N ALA A 88 8.22 3.08 0.09
CA ALA A 88 7.04 2.82 0.89
C ALA A 88 6.10 4.03 0.83
N VAL A 89 4.83 3.82 0.49
CA VAL A 89 3.84 4.90 0.40
C VAL A 89 2.95 4.89 1.64
N GLU A 90 2.79 6.07 2.26
CA GLU A 90 1.85 6.30 3.36
C GLU A 90 0.97 7.54 3.11
N PRO A 91 -0.18 7.70 3.81
CA PRO A 91 -0.98 8.91 3.71
C PRO A 91 -0.24 10.12 4.31
N ALA A 92 -0.17 11.23 3.57
CA ALA A 92 0.48 12.47 4.03
C ALA A 92 -0.18 13.06 5.30
N SER A 93 -1.49 12.81 5.49
CA SER A 93 -2.22 13.23 6.70
C SER A 93 -1.92 12.38 7.93
N SER A 94 -1.30 11.18 7.76
CA SER A 94 -0.94 10.26 8.84
C SER A 94 0.45 9.63 8.60
N PRO A 95 1.54 10.44 8.62
CA PRO A 95 2.88 10.02 8.21
C PRO A 95 3.61 9.30 9.37
N VAL A 96 3.07 8.18 9.82
CA VAL A 96 3.57 7.44 11.00
C VAL A 96 4.87 6.70 10.73
N LEU A 97 5.15 6.32 9.48
CA LEU A 97 6.41 5.65 9.11
C LEU A 97 7.61 6.62 9.17
N GLU A 98 7.36 7.91 8.92
CA GLU A 98 8.34 8.99 9.08
C GLU A 98 8.41 9.52 10.53
N GLY A 99 7.70 8.90 11.48
CA GLY A 99 7.66 9.33 12.88
C GLY A 99 6.68 10.48 13.16
N GLY A 100 5.80 10.79 12.23
CA GLY A 100 4.73 11.77 12.39
C GLY A 100 3.56 11.25 13.23
N LYS A 101 2.55 12.09 13.42
CA LYS A 101 1.36 11.74 14.20
C LYS A 101 0.31 11.02 13.36
N ALA A 102 -0.28 9.98 13.94
CA ALA A 102 -1.43 9.30 13.38
C ALA A 102 -2.64 10.26 13.27
N ALA A 103 -3.30 10.26 12.14
CA ALA A 103 -4.52 11.03 11.90
C ALA A 103 -5.45 10.33 10.91
N SER A 104 -6.67 10.83 10.78
CA SER A 104 -7.63 10.32 9.80
C SER A 104 -7.20 10.66 8.38
N HIS A 105 -7.37 9.72 7.46
CA HIS A 105 -7.10 9.88 6.03
C HIS A 105 -8.15 9.14 5.19
N ARG A 106 -8.19 9.44 3.88
CA ARG A 106 -9.16 8.87 2.92
C ARG A 106 -8.58 7.76 2.03
N ILE A 107 -7.31 7.43 2.16
CA ILE A 107 -6.68 6.38 1.36
C ILE A 107 -6.96 5.03 2.01
N GLN A 108 -8.06 4.39 1.59
CA GLN A 108 -8.44 3.07 2.10
C GLN A 108 -7.40 2.01 1.72
N GLY A 109 -7.15 1.07 2.64
CA GLY A 109 -6.25 -0.07 2.43
C GLY A 109 -4.84 0.12 2.98
N ILE A 110 -4.34 1.36 3.08
CA ILE A 110 -3.03 1.68 3.67
C ILE A 110 -3.16 2.59 4.90
N GLY A 111 -2.06 2.94 5.55
CA GLY A 111 -2.05 3.84 6.70
C GLY A 111 -2.77 3.26 7.92
N ALA A 112 -2.14 2.32 8.61
CA ALA A 112 -2.72 1.66 9.79
C ALA A 112 -2.83 2.56 11.03
N ASN A 113 -2.31 3.79 10.98
CA ASN A 113 -2.18 4.73 12.10
C ASN A 113 -1.20 4.28 13.20
N PHE A 114 -0.41 3.27 12.92
CA PHE A 114 0.73 2.81 13.72
C PHE A 114 1.76 2.15 12.80
N VAL A 115 2.99 2.00 13.27
CA VAL A 115 4.03 1.25 12.54
C VAL A 115 3.82 -0.24 12.78
N PRO A 116 3.53 -1.06 11.74
CA PRO A 116 3.34 -2.50 11.91
C PRO A 116 4.60 -3.21 12.40
N GLY A 117 4.44 -4.26 13.23
CA GLY A 117 5.58 -5.03 13.76
C GLY A 117 6.40 -5.75 12.70
N ILE A 118 5.77 -6.11 11.56
CA ILE A 118 6.49 -6.73 10.42
C ILE A 118 7.10 -5.72 9.44
N TYR A 119 6.88 -4.41 9.64
CA TYR A 119 7.51 -3.37 8.81
C TYR A 119 8.99 -3.24 9.16
N ASP A 120 9.84 -3.37 8.18
CA ASP A 120 11.29 -3.33 8.29
C ASP A 120 11.82 -2.11 7.52
N ALA A 121 12.08 -1.03 8.24
CA ALA A 121 12.60 0.19 7.64
C ALA A 121 13.98 0.02 7.00
N SER A 122 14.75 -1.00 7.39
CA SER A 122 16.12 -1.20 6.88
C SER A 122 16.16 -1.66 5.41
N VAL A 123 15.05 -2.17 4.86
CA VAL A 123 14.95 -2.59 3.46
C VAL A 123 14.28 -1.53 2.57
N VAL A 124 13.80 -0.43 3.15
CA VAL A 124 13.13 0.67 2.46
C VAL A 124 14.09 1.83 2.30
N ASP A 125 14.22 2.36 1.09
CA ASP A 125 15.12 3.46 0.77
C ASP A 125 14.46 4.83 0.96
N GLU A 126 13.13 4.92 0.74
CA GLU A 126 12.36 6.15 0.90
C GLU A 126 10.95 5.84 1.42
N VAL A 127 10.44 6.68 2.30
CA VAL A 127 9.01 6.76 2.60
C VAL A 127 8.44 7.97 1.88
N MET A 128 7.37 7.78 1.11
CA MET A 128 6.72 8.87 0.36
C MET A 128 5.31 9.11 0.86
N PRO A 129 5.07 10.21 1.57
CA PRO A 129 3.71 10.60 1.97
C PRO A 129 2.93 11.12 0.77
N VAL A 130 1.72 10.58 0.57
CA VAL A 130 0.82 10.94 -0.54
C VAL A 130 -0.43 11.63 0.01
N PRO A 131 -0.78 12.83 -0.50
CA PRO A 131 -2.03 13.49 -0.16
C PRO A 131 -3.26 12.70 -0.62
N ASP A 132 -4.34 12.74 0.17
CA ASP A 132 -5.58 12.01 -0.12
C ASP A 132 -6.16 12.38 -1.50
N ASP A 133 -6.17 13.67 -1.85
CA ASP A 133 -6.69 14.15 -3.13
C ASP A 133 -5.85 13.65 -4.33
N GLU A 134 -4.54 13.53 -4.14
CA GLU A 134 -3.64 13.01 -5.18
C GLU A 134 -3.83 11.50 -5.38
N ALA A 135 -4.12 10.76 -4.32
CA ALA A 135 -4.46 9.35 -4.41
C ALA A 135 -5.76 9.12 -5.19
N ILE A 136 -6.79 9.93 -4.91
CA ILE A 136 -8.07 9.88 -5.64
C ILE A 136 -7.87 10.27 -7.09
N ARG A 137 -7.12 11.35 -7.36
CA ARG A 137 -6.81 11.80 -8.72
C ARG A 137 -6.05 10.72 -9.50
N GLY A 138 -5.01 10.12 -8.91
CA GLY A 138 -4.23 9.05 -9.52
C GLY A 138 -5.08 7.83 -9.90
N GLY A 139 -6.04 7.43 -9.06
CA GLY A 139 -6.97 6.36 -9.37
C GLY A 139 -7.91 6.70 -10.55
N ARG A 140 -8.42 7.92 -10.61
CA ARG A 140 -9.25 8.42 -11.72
C ARG A 140 -8.47 8.50 -13.03
N GLU A 141 -7.25 9.03 -12.99
CA GLU A 141 -6.37 9.10 -14.15
C GLU A 141 -6.06 7.70 -14.67
N LEU A 142 -5.70 6.76 -13.80
CA LEU A 142 -5.42 5.37 -14.16
C LEU A 142 -6.61 4.74 -14.90
N ALA A 143 -7.84 4.96 -14.42
CA ALA A 143 -9.04 4.47 -15.07
C ALA A 143 -9.28 5.12 -16.44
N SER A 144 -9.08 6.44 -16.56
CA SER A 144 -9.39 7.19 -17.80
C SER A 144 -8.30 7.10 -18.86
N THR A 145 -7.03 6.95 -18.51
CA THR A 145 -5.91 6.92 -19.46
C THR A 145 -5.47 5.50 -19.81
N GLU A 146 -5.49 4.59 -18.84
CA GLU A 146 -5.00 3.22 -19.01
C GLU A 146 -6.13 2.16 -19.05
N GLY A 147 -7.38 2.56 -18.75
CA GLY A 147 -8.51 1.64 -18.68
C GLY A 147 -8.46 0.69 -17.48
N LEU A 148 -7.63 0.97 -16.48
CA LEU A 148 -7.45 0.15 -15.28
C LEU A 148 -8.29 0.68 -14.13
N LEU A 149 -9.37 -0.02 -13.81
CA LEU A 149 -10.25 0.32 -12.69
C LEU A 149 -9.68 -0.25 -11.39
N ALA A 150 -8.98 0.58 -10.63
CA ALA A 150 -8.27 0.20 -9.40
C ALA A 150 -8.71 1.05 -8.20
N GLY A 151 -8.35 0.63 -6.97
CA GLY A 151 -8.74 1.31 -5.74
C GLY A 151 -7.93 2.56 -5.42
N ILE A 152 -8.31 3.26 -4.34
CA ILE A 152 -7.70 4.54 -3.92
C ILE A 152 -6.21 4.35 -3.57
N SER A 153 -5.85 3.26 -2.90
CA SER A 153 -4.45 2.97 -2.57
C SER A 153 -3.59 2.69 -3.80
N SER A 154 -4.20 2.13 -4.86
CA SER A 154 -3.55 1.99 -6.16
C SER A 154 -3.25 3.36 -6.78
N GLY A 155 -4.21 4.31 -6.68
CA GLY A 155 -4.00 5.69 -7.11
C GLY A 155 -2.86 6.38 -6.36
N ALA A 156 -2.74 6.15 -5.05
CA ALA A 156 -1.61 6.64 -4.26
C ALA A 156 -0.27 6.09 -4.74
N ALA A 157 -0.21 4.77 -5.02
CA ALA A 157 1.01 4.12 -5.50
C ALA A 157 1.41 4.61 -6.91
N VAL A 158 0.43 4.80 -7.81
CA VAL A 158 0.66 5.37 -9.15
C VAL A 158 1.12 6.82 -9.07
N TYR A 159 0.51 7.63 -8.21
CA TYR A 159 0.98 9.01 -7.99
C TYR A 159 2.44 9.03 -7.55
N ALA A 160 2.81 8.22 -6.55
CA ALA A 160 4.19 8.11 -6.08
C ALA A 160 5.15 7.65 -7.20
N ALA A 161 4.78 6.63 -7.97
CA ALA A 161 5.56 6.15 -9.10
C ALA A 161 5.80 7.24 -10.17
N ARG A 162 4.78 8.07 -10.46
CA ARG A 162 4.90 9.20 -11.40
C ARG A 162 5.83 10.30 -10.86
N GLN A 163 5.77 10.61 -9.55
CA GLN A 163 6.71 11.56 -8.95
C GLN A 163 8.16 11.08 -9.08
N LEU A 164 8.40 9.78 -8.89
CA LEU A 164 9.71 9.16 -9.05
C LEU A 164 10.18 9.19 -10.52
N ALA A 165 9.27 8.87 -11.46
CA ALA A 165 9.58 8.91 -12.90
C ALA A 165 9.98 10.31 -13.40
N GLY A 166 9.53 11.37 -12.72
CA GLY A 166 9.93 12.76 -12.99
C GLY A 166 11.33 13.12 -12.48
N ARG A 167 11.96 12.29 -11.64
CA ARG A 167 13.27 12.56 -11.08
C ARG A 167 14.39 12.20 -12.06
N PRO A 168 15.43 13.06 -12.21
CA PRO A 168 16.53 12.81 -13.15
C PRO A 168 17.23 11.46 -12.97
N GLU A 169 17.42 11.02 -11.72
CA GLU A 169 18.08 9.76 -11.36
C GLU A 169 17.34 8.49 -11.82
N PHE A 170 16.02 8.61 -12.02
CA PHE A 170 15.17 7.49 -12.47
C PHE A 170 14.76 7.60 -13.94
N LYS A 171 15.27 8.59 -14.67
CA LYS A 171 14.96 8.77 -16.08
C LYS A 171 15.34 7.54 -16.89
N GLY A 172 14.37 6.96 -17.61
CA GLY A 172 14.56 5.75 -18.42
C GLY A 172 14.72 4.47 -17.61
N LYS A 173 14.46 4.52 -16.29
CA LYS A 173 14.46 3.34 -15.42
C LYS A 173 13.08 2.72 -15.35
N MET A 174 13.04 1.39 -15.17
CA MET A 174 11.79 0.67 -14.93
C MET A 174 11.34 0.88 -13.48
N ILE A 175 10.13 1.45 -13.32
CA ILE A 175 9.47 1.64 -12.03
C ILE A 175 8.27 0.72 -11.99
N VAL A 176 8.24 -0.17 -11.00
CA VAL A 176 7.14 -1.12 -10.80
C VAL A 176 6.34 -0.70 -9.58
N THR A 177 5.02 -0.70 -9.72
CA THR A 177 4.11 -0.50 -8.59
C THR A 177 3.03 -1.57 -8.55
N LEU A 178 2.46 -1.80 -7.38
CA LEU A 178 1.43 -2.79 -7.16
C LEU A 178 0.07 -2.12 -7.00
N LEU A 179 -0.93 -2.63 -7.75
CA LEU A 179 -2.33 -2.22 -7.66
C LEU A 179 -3.09 -3.31 -6.88
N PRO A 180 -3.31 -3.14 -5.55
CA PRO A 180 -3.70 -4.26 -4.69
C PRO A 180 -5.15 -4.71 -4.84
N ASP A 181 -6.02 -3.87 -5.37
CA ASP A 181 -7.44 -4.19 -5.54
C ASP A 181 -8.09 -3.45 -6.72
N THR A 182 -9.32 -3.87 -7.03
CA THR A 182 -10.12 -3.36 -8.14
C THR A 182 -11.05 -2.23 -7.70
N GLY A 183 -11.46 -1.37 -8.65
CA GLY A 183 -12.25 -0.18 -8.39
C GLY A 183 -13.71 -0.44 -8.01
N GLU A 184 -14.26 -1.62 -8.29
CA GLU A 184 -15.67 -1.94 -7.99
C GLU A 184 -16.01 -1.79 -6.50
N ARG A 185 -15.02 -1.96 -5.61
CA ARG A 185 -15.19 -1.78 -4.17
C ARG A 185 -15.40 -0.32 -3.75
N TYR A 186 -15.13 0.62 -4.66
CA TYR A 186 -15.06 2.06 -4.41
C TYR A 186 -16.14 2.86 -5.14
N LEU A 187 -17.10 2.20 -5.82
CA LEU A 187 -18.15 2.86 -6.62
C LEU A 187 -19.01 3.85 -5.81
N THR A 188 -19.13 3.65 -4.50
CA THR A 188 -19.87 4.52 -3.59
C THR A 188 -18.99 5.50 -2.82
N THR A 189 -17.72 5.68 -3.24
CA THR A 189 -16.76 6.56 -2.59
C THR A 189 -16.41 7.77 -3.46
N GLU A 190 -15.68 8.72 -2.90
CA GLU A 190 -15.18 9.90 -3.61
C GLU A 190 -14.39 9.57 -4.89
N LEU A 191 -13.84 8.36 -5.01
CA LEU A 191 -13.11 7.93 -6.21
C LEU A 191 -13.99 8.05 -7.48
N PHE A 192 -15.28 7.75 -7.35
CA PHE A 192 -16.25 7.78 -8.46
C PHE A 192 -17.34 8.84 -8.29
N ALA A 193 -17.24 9.72 -7.29
CA ALA A 193 -18.10 10.88 -7.16
C ALA A 193 -17.64 11.99 -8.11
N PHE A 194 -18.38 12.23 -9.18
CA PHE A 194 -18.12 13.28 -10.15
C PHE A 194 -19.26 14.31 -10.07
N ASP A 195 -18.95 15.61 -10.26
CA ASP A 195 -19.96 16.68 -10.23
C ASP A 195 -21.09 16.44 -11.25
N ALA A 196 -20.75 15.85 -12.41
CA ALA A 196 -21.71 15.51 -13.45
C ALA A 196 -22.55 14.25 -13.13
N TYR A 197 -22.11 13.42 -12.20
CA TYR A 197 -22.74 12.16 -11.80
C TYR A 197 -22.59 12.00 -10.27
N PRO A 198 -23.36 12.77 -9.48
CA PRO A 198 -23.30 12.68 -8.02
C PRO A 198 -23.75 11.29 -7.56
N LEU A 199 -23.14 10.81 -6.47
CA LEU A 199 -23.58 9.58 -5.80
C LEU A 199 -24.87 9.89 -5.02
N ASP A 200 -25.91 9.06 -5.17
CA ASP A 200 -27.18 9.13 -4.41
C ASP A 200 -26.97 8.73 -2.93
#